data_42411913f7dc21acff8153215a08744b
#
_entry.id   42411913f7dc21acff8153215a08744b
#
_cell.length_a   1.000
_cell.length_b   1.000
_cell.length_c   1.000
_cell.angle_alpha   90.00
_cell.angle_beta   90.00
_cell.angle_gamma   90.00
#
_symmetry.space_group_name_H-M   'P 1'
#
loop_
_entity.id
_entity.type
_entity.pdbx_description
1 polymer ?
#
loop_
_entity_poly.entity_id
_entity_poly.type
_entity_poly.pdbx_seq_one_letter_code
_entity_poly.pdbx_strand_id
1 'polypeptide(L)'
;MTAVLTVSGLSKAFSGIHAVQDASFEVASGSITGLIGPNGSGKSTTIDCISGFQRPDGGRVLLGDRDITALRPAEIARAGLVRTFQNVRVYDTYSLVDNLLVAADAFRGLGPTDQLLRTARYRAARREAEDLARQTIALVGLTAMIDAPAAILSYGQKKLLAFAAALMSKPRLIVLDEPVAGVNPTRVNEVADIVRRVNATGISFLIVEHNVEFIAALCHRVIMFEQGRKLTEGTPDEVRNDPRVLEAYLGMAPAEAAAGAVP
;
A
#
# COMPACT_ATOMS: atom_id res chain seq x y z
N MET A 1 15.61 0.33 -15.63
CA MET A 1 15.16 -0.33 -14.37
C MET A 1 14.02 -1.25 -14.74
N THR A 2 13.95 -2.46 -14.19
CA THR A 2 12.83 -3.38 -14.43
C THR A 2 11.59 -2.92 -13.66
N ALA A 3 10.41 -2.97 -14.28
CA ALA A 3 9.16 -2.66 -13.60
C ALA A 3 8.75 -3.81 -12.67
N VAL A 4 8.31 -3.50 -11.43
CA VAL A 4 7.67 -4.46 -10.54
C VAL A 4 6.17 -4.57 -10.83
N LEU A 5 5.56 -3.46 -11.28
CA LEU A 5 4.16 -3.40 -11.70
C LEU A 5 4.08 -2.68 -13.05
N THR A 6 3.34 -3.27 -14.00
CA THR A 6 3.00 -2.64 -15.27
C THR A 6 1.49 -2.66 -15.43
N VAL A 7 0.91 -1.50 -15.63
CA VAL A 7 -0.52 -1.29 -15.92
C VAL A 7 -0.63 -0.77 -17.34
N SER A 8 -1.41 -1.44 -18.18
CA SER A 8 -1.54 -1.11 -19.61
C SER A 8 -3.01 -1.05 -20.02
N GLY A 9 -3.46 0.11 -20.47
CA GLY A 9 -4.81 0.32 -21.01
C GLY A 9 -5.94 0.05 -20.01
N LEU A 10 -5.67 0.18 -18.71
CA LEU A 10 -6.64 -0.15 -17.65
C LEU A 10 -7.88 0.71 -17.78
N SER A 11 -9.04 0.06 -17.83
CA SER A 11 -10.34 0.75 -17.95
C SER A 11 -11.36 0.12 -17.03
N LYS A 12 -12.20 0.98 -16.40
CA LYS A 12 -13.29 0.57 -15.53
C LYS A 12 -14.43 1.57 -15.57
N ALA A 13 -15.65 1.07 -15.78
CA ALA A 13 -16.87 1.86 -15.71
C ALA A 13 -17.85 1.28 -14.69
N PHE A 14 -18.68 2.14 -14.12
CA PHE A 14 -19.80 1.80 -13.23
C PHE A 14 -21.06 2.48 -13.74
N SER A 15 -22.06 1.70 -14.10
CA SER A 15 -23.36 2.23 -14.59
C SER A 15 -23.21 3.32 -15.67
N GLY A 16 -22.27 3.12 -16.60
CA GLY A 16 -22.01 4.07 -17.71
C GLY A 16 -21.04 5.21 -17.38
N ILE A 17 -20.62 5.37 -16.12
CA ILE A 17 -19.61 6.35 -15.72
C ILE A 17 -18.23 5.70 -15.78
N HIS A 18 -17.35 6.25 -16.62
CA HIS A 18 -15.97 5.79 -16.75
C HIS A 18 -15.11 6.29 -15.60
N ALA A 19 -14.90 5.46 -14.58
CA ALA A 19 -14.06 5.79 -13.43
C ALA A 19 -12.56 5.72 -13.74
N VAL A 20 -12.15 4.84 -14.67
CA VAL A 20 -10.79 4.74 -15.21
C VAL A 20 -10.88 4.55 -16.71
N GLN A 21 -10.04 5.27 -17.48
CA GLN A 21 -10.07 5.31 -18.92
C GLN A 21 -8.64 5.18 -19.49
N ASP A 22 -8.32 4.01 -20.02
CA ASP A 22 -7.05 3.75 -20.74
C ASP A 22 -5.80 4.13 -19.93
N ALA A 23 -5.82 3.87 -18.62
CA ALA A 23 -4.71 4.24 -17.75
C ALA A 23 -3.52 3.29 -17.94
N SER A 24 -2.34 3.88 -18.22
CA SER A 24 -1.10 3.13 -18.45
C SER A 24 0.05 3.77 -17.68
N PHE A 25 0.73 2.98 -16.82
CA PHE A 25 1.88 3.42 -16.03
C PHE A 25 2.66 2.23 -15.49
N GLU A 26 3.85 2.51 -14.96
CA GLU A 26 4.73 1.52 -14.37
C GLU A 26 5.21 1.94 -12.97
N VAL A 27 5.46 0.95 -12.12
CA VAL A 27 6.18 1.12 -10.86
C VAL A 27 7.52 0.38 -10.98
N ALA A 28 8.61 1.12 -10.86
CA ALA A 28 9.95 0.53 -10.94
C ALA A 28 10.27 -0.32 -9.69
N SER A 29 11.02 -1.40 -9.87
CA SER A 29 11.45 -2.26 -8.78
C SER A 29 12.33 -1.47 -7.79
N GLY A 30 12.06 -1.61 -6.49
CA GLY A 30 12.77 -0.90 -5.42
C GLY A 30 12.43 0.60 -5.34
N SER A 31 11.43 1.10 -6.08
CA SER A 31 11.02 2.50 -6.02
C SER A 31 9.85 2.75 -5.09
N ILE A 32 9.71 4.01 -4.66
CA ILE A 32 8.53 4.55 -4.02
C ILE A 32 7.85 5.46 -5.05
N THR A 33 6.65 5.08 -5.51
CA THR A 33 5.87 5.80 -6.51
C THR A 33 4.60 6.35 -5.88
N GLY A 34 4.33 7.64 -6.06
CA GLY A 34 3.10 8.30 -5.63
C GLY A 34 2.02 8.23 -6.71
N LEU A 35 0.78 8.02 -6.33
CA LEU A 35 -0.40 8.16 -7.19
C LEU A 35 -1.28 9.26 -6.59
N ILE A 36 -1.30 10.42 -7.22
CA ILE A 36 -2.02 11.60 -6.75
C ILE A 36 -3.12 12.03 -7.70
N GLY A 37 -3.94 12.97 -7.29
CA GLY A 37 -5.00 13.59 -8.10
C GLY A 37 -6.20 13.96 -7.24
N PRO A 38 -7.13 14.76 -7.79
CA PRO A 38 -8.33 15.19 -7.08
C PRO A 38 -9.23 14.01 -6.68
N ASN A 39 -10.19 14.28 -5.79
CA ASN A 39 -11.24 13.32 -5.45
C ASN A 39 -12.05 12.96 -6.71
N GLY A 40 -12.38 11.68 -6.86
CA GLY A 40 -13.07 11.21 -8.07
C GLY A 40 -12.18 11.04 -9.30
N SER A 41 -10.86 11.28 -9.23
CA SER A 41 -9.97 11.12 -10.40
C SER A 41 -9.68 9.66 -10.80
N GLY A 42 -10.24 8.68 -10.10
CA GLY A 42 -10.11 7.25 -10.45
C GLY A 42 -9.00 6.49 -9.70
N LYS A 43 -8.26 7.13 -8.77
CA LYS A 43 -7.17 6.48 -8.01
C LYS A 43 -7.61 5.22 -7.27
N SER A 44 -8.64 5.33 -6.43
CA SER A 44 -9.13 4.19 -5.64
C SER A 44 -9.63 3.07 -6.53
N THR A 45 -10.35 3.39 -7.62
CA THR A 45 -10.79 2.39 -8.60
C THR A 45 -9.61 1.69 -9.28
N THR A 46 -8.56 2.45 -9.63
CA THR A 46 -7.33 1.89 -10.21
C THR A 46 -6.67 0.92 -9.23
N ILE A 47 -6.54 1.30 -7.96
CA ILE A 47 -5.97 0.43 -6.91
C ILE A 47 -6.86 -0.80 -6.67
N ASP A 48 -8.18 -0.64 -6.68
CA ASP A 48 -9.13 -1.76 -6.55
C ASP A 48 -8.96 -2.77 -7.70
N CYS A 49 -8.76 -2.29 -8.93
CA CYS A 49 -8.48 -3.14 -10.09
C CYS A 49 -7.12 -3.86 -9.96
N ILE A 50 -6.06 -3.14 -9.60
CA ILE A 50 -4.72 -3.71 -9.41
C ILE A 50 -4.69 -4.76 -8.31
N SER A 51 -5.42 -4.54 -7.22
CA SER A 51 -5.48 -5.45 -6.06
C SER A 51 -6.57 -6.52 -6.14
N GLY A 52 -7.34 -6.58 -7.25
CA GLY A 52 -8.34 -7.61 -7.54
C GLY A 52 -9.66 -7.45 -6.79
N PHE A 53 -9.91 -6.31 -6.12
CA PHE A 53 -11.20 -6.00 -5.50
C PHE A 53 -12.25 -5.57 -6.52
N GLN A 54 -11.82 -5.04 -7.66
CA GLN A 54 -12.65 -4.77 -8.83
C GLN A 54 -12.03 -5.46 -10.04
N ARG A 55 -12.88 -6.07 -10.88
CA ARG A 55 -12.43 -6.59 -12.17
C ARG A 55 -12.40 -5.44 -13.19
N PRO A 56 -11.29 -5.17 -13.85
CA PRO A 56 -11.26 -4.18 -14.91
C PRO A 56 -12.12 -4.63 -16.10
N ASP A 57 -12.64 -3.66 -16.85
CA ASP A 57 -13.42 -3.92 -18.07
C ASP A 57 -12.50 -4.02 -19.29
N GLY A 58 -11.29 -3.49 -19.21
CA GLY A 58 -10.24 -3.57 -20.24
C GLY A 58 -8.86 -3.34 -19.66
N GLY A 59 -7.86 -3.65 -20.48
CA GLY A 59 -6.45 -3.50 -20.11
C GLY A 59 -5.85 -4.71 -19.42
N ARG A 60 -4.62 -4.54 -18.94
CA ARG A 60 -3.82 -5.60 -18.31
C ARG A 60 -2.99 -5.06 -17.15
N VAL A 61 -2.82 -5.89 -16.12
CA VAL A 61 -1.97 -5.63 -14.96
C VAL A 61 -0.97 -6.77 -14.82
N LEU A 62 0.33 -6.45 -14.88
CA LEU A 62 1.42 -7.40 -14.68
C LEU A 62 2.16 -7.08 -13.38
N LEU A 63 2.46 -8.10 -12.58
CA LEU A 63 3.37 -8.04 -11.43
C LEU A 63 4.67 -8.77 -11.81
N GLY A 64 5.70 -8.02 -12.18
CA GLY A 64 6.81 -8.54 -12.95
C GLY A 64 6.30 -9.13 -14.26
N ASP A 65 6.62 -10.41 -14.53
CA ASP A 65 6.17 -11.12 -15.74
C ASP A 65 4.81 -11.82 -15.57
N ARG A 66 4.23 -11.77 -14.37
CA ARG A 66 2.98 -12.48 -14.07
C ARG A 66 1.76 -11.60 -14.33
N ASP A 67 0.86 -12.05 -15.19
CA ASP A 67 -0.45 -11.43 -15.37
C ASP A 67 -1.34 -11.69 -14.13
N ILE A 68 -1.77 -10.61 -13.48
CA ILE A 68 -2.62 -10.64 -12.29
C ILE A 68 -4.02 -10.06 -12.55
N THR A 69 -4.33 -9.67 -13.78
CA THR A 69 -5.53 -8.91 -14.16
C THR A 69 -6.85 -9.56 -13.70
N ALA A 70 -6.92 -10.90 -13.79
CA ALA A 70 -8.14 -11.64 -13.45
C ALA A 70 -8.04 -12.43 -12.13
N LEU A 71 -6.95 -12.25 -11.39
CA LEU A 71 -6.73 -12.96 -10.14
C LEU A 71 -7.55 -12.35 -9.00
N ARG A 72 -7.93 -13.19 -8.04
CA ARG A 72 -8.60 -12.74 -6.80
C ARG A 72 -7.59 -12.10 -5.84
N PRO A 73 -8.02 -11.21 -4.90
CA PRO A 73 -7.12 -10.51 -3.98
C PRO A 73 -6.15 -11.44 -3.24
N ALA A 74 -6.60 -12.60 -2.79
CA ALA A 74 -5.75 -13.57 -2.10
C ALA A 74 -4.66 -14.17 -3.03
N GLU A 75 -4.92 -14.31 -4.33
CA GLU A 75 -3.96 -14.80 -5.32
C GLU A 75 -2.94 -13.73 -5.68
N ILE A 76 -3.39 -12.48 -5.75
CA ILE A 76 -2.54 -11.29 -5.97
C ILE A 76 -1.60 -11.09 -4.78
N ALA A 77 -2.12 -11.19 -3.54
CA ALA A 77 -1.29 -11.12 -2.34
C ALA A 77 -0.22 -12.22 -2.33
N ARG A 78 -0.58 -13.44 -2.72
CA ARG A 78 0.37 -14.56 -2.87
C ARG A 78 1.39 -14.35 -4.00
N ALA A 79 1.06 -13.57 -5.02
CA ALA A 79 2.00 -13.20 -6.07
C ALA A 79 3.01 -12.15 -5.60
N GLY A 80 2.77 -11.49 -4.45
CA GLY A 80 3.68 -10.54 -3.84
C GLY A 80 3.22 -9.08 -3.91
N LEU A 81 1.95 -8.79 -4.26
CA LEU A 81 1.37 -7.46 -4.15
C LEU A 81 0.40 -7.44 -2.97
N VAL A 82 0.70 -6.62 -1.96
CA VAL A 82 -0.15 -6.45 -0.77
C VAL A 82 -0.65 -5.03 -0.70
N ARG A 83 -1.92 -4.85 -0.38
CA ARG A 83 -2.53 -3.54 -0.12
C ARG A 83 -2.85 -3.39 1.36
N THR A 84 -2.47 -2.26 1.94
CA THR A 84 -3.00 -1.84 3.24
C THR A 84 -4.32 -1.11 3.04
N PHE A 85 -5.25 -1.32 3.96
CA PHE A 85 -6.56 -0.68 3.89
C PHE A 85 -6.60 0.57 4.77
N GLN A 86 -7.40 1.55 4.36
CA GLN A 86 -7.69 2.75 5.14
C GLN A 86 -8.24 2.41 6.54
N ASN A 87 -9.08 1.38 6.64
CA ASN A 87 -9.60 0.87 7.91
C ASN A 87 -8.65 -0.16 8.52
N VAL A 88 -8.02 0.21 9.61
CA VAL A 88 -7.10 -0.64 10.36
C VAL A 88 -7.86 -1.78 11.04
N ARG A 89 -7.53 -3.02 10.68
CA ARG A 89 -8.04 -4.21 11.35
C ARG A 89 -6.92 -4.88 12.11
N VAL A 90 -6.94 -4.76 13.42
CA VAL A 90 -6.05 -5.47 14.34
C VAL A 90 -6.88 -6.26 15.34
N TYR A 91 -6.34 -7.33 15.85
CA TYR A 91 -6.96 -8.13 16.94
C TYR A 91 -6.59 -7.50 18.27
N ASP A 92 -7.49 -6.69 18.83
CA ASP A 92 -7.23 -5.88 20.00
C ASP A 92 -6.77 -6.69 21.23
N THR A 93 -7.26 -7.91 21.39
CA THR A 93 -6.94 -8.81 22.52
C THR A 93 -5.64 -9.58 22.36
N TYR A 94 -5.07 -9.59 21.15
CA TYR A 94 -3.83 -10.32 20.85
C TYR A 94 -2.61 -9.43 21.06
N SER A 95 -1.47 -10.04 21.39
CA SER A 95 -0.17 -9.35 21.40
C SER A 95 0.17 -8.81 20.02
N LEU A 96 1.14 -7.90 19.93
CA LEU A 96 1.61 -7.42 18.62
C LEU A 96 2.21 -8.58 17.82
N VAL A 97 2.96 -9.47 18.45
CA VAL A 97 3.51 -10.66 17.80
C VAL A 97 2.39 -11.54 17.24
N ASP A 98 1.37 -11.86 18.04
CA ASP A 98 0.27 -12.73 17.58
C ASP A 98 -0.53 -12.11 16.43
N ASN A 99 -0.72 -10.78 16.43
CA ASN A 99 -1.32 -10.06 15.31
C ASN A 99 -0.53 -10.28 14.00
N LEU A 100 0.80 -10.27 14.08
CA LEU A 100 1.63 -10.51 12.90
C LEU A 100 1.64 -11.98 12.48
N LEU A 101 1.61 -12.91 13.42
CA LEU A 101 1.58 -14.35 13.14
C LEU A 101 0.34 -14.76 12.33
N VAL A 102 -0.81 -14.09 12.53
CA VAL A 102 -2.03 -14.32 11.73
C VAL A 102 -1.79 -14.03 10.23
N ALA A 103 -0.93 -13.07 9.92
CA ALA A 103 -0.60 -12.67 8.55
C ALA A 103 0.61 -13.42 7.97
N ALA A 104 1.26 -14.30 8.75
CA ALA A 104 2.51 -14.94 8.35
C ALA A 104 2.30 -16.02 7.27
N ASP A 105 3.08 -15.91 6.21
CA ASP A 105 3.09 -16.88 5.11
C ASP A 105 3.79 -18.22 5.47
N ALA A 106 4.56 -18.24 6.55
CA ALA A 106 5.33 -19.40 7.02
C ALA A 106 4.47 -20.64 7.33
N PHE A 107 3.18 -20.44 7.63
CA PHE A 107 2.24 -21.54 7.89
C PHE A 107 1.61 -22.13 6.62
N ARG A 108 1.94 -21.58 5.45
CA ARG A 108 1.43 -22.08 4.17
C ARG A 108 1.90 -23.50 3.91
N GLY A 109 0.96 -24.38 3.51
CA GLY A 109 1.25 -25.77 3.21
C GLY A 109 1.41 -26.69 4.42
N LEU A 110 1.16 -26.19 5.65
CA LEU A 110 1.01 -27.03 6.83
C LEU A 110 -0.43 -27.55 6.90
N GLY A 111 -0.54 -28.88 7.08
CA GLY A 111 -1.83 -29.52 7.26
C GLY A 111 -2.40 -29.34 8.68
N PRO A 112 -3.69 -29.62 8.91
CA PRO A 112 -4.29 -29.62 10.25
C PRO A 112 -3.55 -30.55 11.24
N THR A 113 -3.03 -31.67 10.76
CA THR A 113 -2.24 -32.61 11.54
C THR A 113 -0.90 -32.03 12.00
N ASP A 114 -0.23 -31.22 11.17
CA ASP A 114 1.01 -30.53 11.56
C ASP A 114 0.77 -29.57 12.72
N GLN A 115 -0.36 -28.86 12.67
CA GLN A 115 -0.75 -27.90 13.69
C GLN A 115 -1.17 -28.59 15.00
N LEU A 116 -2.01 -29.63 14.89
CA LEU A 116 -2.53 -30.37 16.05
C LEU A 116 -1.42 -31.09 16.82
N LEU A 117 -0.53 -31.77 16.08
CA LEU A 117 0.57 -32.58 16.67
C LEU A 117 1.84 -31.74 16.91
N ARG A 118 1.80 -30.42 16.57
CA ARG A 118 2.96 -29.52 16.69
C ARG A 118 4.24 -30.17 16.12
N THR A 119 4.17 -30.70 14.91
CA THR A 119 5.28 -31.41 14.26
C THR A 119 6.56 -30.55 14.21
N ALA A 120 7.70 -31.16 13.89
CA ALA A 120 8.95 -30.41 13.72
C ALA A 120 8.83 -29.33 12.64
N ARG A 121 8.07 -29.60 11.56
CA ARG A 121 7.74 -28.64 10.49
C ARG A 121 6.97 -27.43 11.04
N TYR A 122 5.92 -27.66 11.81
CA TYR A 122 5.14 -26.59 12.43
C TYR A 122 6.01 -25.75 13.38
N ARG A 123 6.83 -26.39 14.23
CA ARG A 123 7.71 -25.68 15.16
C ARG A 123 8.76 -24.81 14.45
N ALA A 124 9.30 -25.29 13.33
CA ALA A 124 10.25 -24.54 12.52
C ALA A 124 9.57 -23.30 11.88
N ALA A 125 8.42 -23.50 11.23
CA ALA A 125 7.64 -22.41 10.62
C ALA A 125 7.22 -21.35 11.66
N ARG A 126 6.81 -21.80 12.86
CA ARG A 126 6.44 -20.88 13.93
C ARG A 126 7.61 -20.04 14.41
N ARG A 127 8.80 -20.62 14.61
CA ARG A 127 9.99 -19.84 14.99
C ARG A 127 10.35 -18.82 13.91
N GLU A 128 10.38 -19.22 12.64
CA GLU A 128 10.64 -18.31 11.52
C GLU A 128 9.65 -17.15 11.53
N ALA A 129 8.36 -17.43 11.71
CA ALA A 129 7.33 -16.41 11.75
C ALA A 129 7.48 -15.47 12.98
N GLU A 130 7.79 -16.01 14.16
CA GLU A 130 8.03 -15.23 15.39
C GLU A 130 9.25 -14.33 15.25
N ASP A 131 10.35 -14.84 14.69
CA ASP A 131 11.56 -14.06 14.45
C ASP A 131 11.29 -12.92 13.45
N LEU A 132 10.60 -13.19 12.35
CA LEU A 132 10.18 -12.19 11.38
C LEU A 132 9.25 -11.16 12.01
N ALA A 133 8.28 -11.58 12.83
CA ALA A 133 7.36 -10.68 13.51
C ALA A 133 8.11 -9.71 14.44
N ARG A 134 9.05 -10.21 15.26
CA ARG A 134 9.86 -9.37 16.14
C ARG A 134 10.73 -8.38 15.37
N GLN A 135 11.38 -8.80 14.29
CA GLN A 135 12.15 -7.92 13.39
C GLN A 135 11.27 -6.84 12.78
N THR A 136 10.08 -7.22 12.31
CA THR A 136 9.13 -6.31 11.66
C THR A 136 8.56 -5.29 12.65
N ILE A 137 8.24 -5.71 13.89
CA ILE A 137 7.81 -4.82 14.98
C ILE A 137 8.91 -3.80 15.32
N ALA A 138 10.17 -4.24 15.35
CA ALA A 138 11.32 -3.34 15.57
C ALA A 138 11.47 -2.34 14.42
N LEU A 139 11.29 -2.80 13.17
CA LEU A 139 11.38 -1.96 11.97
C LEU A 139 10.35 -0.81 11.97
N VAL A 140 9.13 -1.06 12.48
CA VAL A 140 8.07 -0.05 12.58
C VAL A 140 8.09 0.72 13.92
N GLY A 141 9.08 0.49 14.78
CA GLY A 141 9.28 1.25 16.02
C GLY A 141 8.34 0.90 17.18
N LEU A 142 7.75 -0.31 17.18
CA LEU A 142 6.80 -0.75 18.21
C LEU A 142 7.41 -1.72 19.25
N THR A 143 8.73 -1.82 19.32
CA THR A 143 9.44 -2.81 20.18
C THR A 143 9.06 -2.72 21.65
N ALA A 144 8.83 -1.50 22.18
CA ALA A 144 8.48 -1.31 23.59
C ALA A 144 7.14 -1.96 24.01
N MET A 145 6.28 -2.29 23.01
CA MET A 145 4.94 -2.84 23.23
C MET A 145 4.77 -4.25 22.65
N ILE A 146 5.88 -4.92 22.34
CA ILE A 146 5.89 -6.16 21.53
C ILE A 146 4.98 -7.27 22.07
N ASP A 147 4.96 -7.44 23.38
CA ASP A 147 4.17 -8.48 24.07
C ASP A 147 2.84 -7.93 24.64
N ALA A 148 2.57 -6.64 24.44
CA ALA A 148 1.34 -6.00 24.93
C ALA A 148 0.16 -6.26 23.96
N PRO A 149 -1.08 -6.25 24.48
CA PRO A 149 -2.27 -6.37 23.63
C PRO A 149 -2.41 -5.14 22.73
N ALA A 150 -2.84 -5.34 21.47
CA ALA A 150 -2.99 -4.26 20.50
C ALA A 150 -4.05 -3.21 20.91
N ALA A 151 -4.92 -3.52 21.86
CA ALA A 151 -5.90 -2.59 22.41
C ALA A 151 -5.29 -1.29 22.98
N ILE A 152 -4.06 -1.36 23.54
CA ILE A 152 -3.41 -0.19 24.13
C ILE A 152 -2.81 0.78 23.12
N LEU A 153 -2.72 0.37 21.86
CA LEU A 153 -2.12 1.17 20.81
C LEU A 153 -3.01 2.35 20.42
N SER A 154 -2.41 3.51 20.21
CA SER A 154 -3.07 4.62 19.52
C SER A 154 -3.44 4.24 18.10
N TYR A 155 -4.37 4.99 17.47
CA TYR A 155 -4.79 4.74 16.10
C TYR A 155 -3.60 4.72 15.11
N GLY A 156 -2.67 5.68 15.22
CA GLY A 156 -1.46 5.71 14.40
C GLY A 156 -0.57 4.48 14.62
N GLN A 157 -0.42 4.01 15.86
CA GLN A 157 0.33 2.79 16.17
C GLN A 157 -0.36 1.53 15.64
N LYS A 158 -1.71 1.49 15.65
CA LYS A 158 -2.47 0.42 15.00
C LYS A 158 -2.25 0.41 13.49
N LYS A 159 -2.16 1.59 12.84
CA LYS A 159 -1.76 1.68 11.42
C LYS A 159 -0.37 1.09 11.18
N LEU A 160 0.61 1.41 12.02
CA LEU A 160 1.95 0.82 11.93
C LEU A 160 1.94 -0.70 12.15
N LEU A 161 1.12 -1.22 13.06
CA LEU A 161 0.96 -2.67 13.25
C LEU A 161 0.33 -3.33 12.03
N ALA A 162 -0.70 -2.72 11.42
CA ALA A 162 -1.31 -3.23 10.19
C ALA A 162 -0.32 -3.19 9.01
N PHE A 163 0.51 -2.15 8.92
CA PHE A 163 1.59 -2.08 7.94
C PHE A 163 2.64 -3.19 8.19
N ALA A 164 3.02 -3.42 9.45
CA ALA A 164 3.90 -4.53 9.82
C ALA A 164 3.31 -5.88 9.43
N ALA A 165 2.01 -6.10 9.62
CA ALA A 165 1.33 -7.32 9.19
C ALA A 165 1.43 -7.54 7.66
N ALA A 166 1.38 -6.47 6.85
CA ALA A 166 1.56 -6.57 5.41
C ALA A 166 2.95 -7.10 5.02
N LEU A 167 3.98 -6.80 5.82
CA LEU A 167 5.36 -7.28 5.59
C LEU A 167 5.54 -8.78 5.86
N MET A 168 4.66 -9.38 6.68
CA MET A 168 4.77 -10.82 7.04
C MET A 168 4.61 -11.78 5.86
N SER A 169 4.01 -11.32 4.75
CA SER A 169 3.91 -12.08 3.51
C SER A 169 5.12 -11.92 2.58
N LYS A 170 6.17 -11.20 3.00
CA LYS A 170 7.39 -10.91 2.21
C LYS A 170 7.04 -10.31 0.81
N PRO A 171 6.29 -9.20 0.73
CA PRO A 171 5.79 -8.66 -0.52
C PRO A 171 6.92 -8.09 -1.39
N ARG A 172 6.69 -8.08 -2.72
CA ARG A 172 7.54 -7.36 -3.69
C ARG A 172 7.09 -5.92 -3.88
N LEU A 173 5.78 -5.69 -3.75
CA LEU A 173 5.12 -4.39 -3.88
C LEU A 173 4.06 -4.22 -2.79
N ILE A 174 4.11 -3.10 -2.10
CA ILE A 174 3.07 -2.68 -1.16
C ILE A 174 2.32 -1.48 -1.73
N VAL A 175 1.01 -1.58 -1.77
CA VAL A 175 0.11 -0.45 -2.06
C VAL A 175 -0.33 0.14 -0.73
N LEU A 176 0.06 1.40 -0.46
CA LEU A 176 -0.37 2.15 0.71
C LEU A 176 -1.50 3.10 0.30
N ASP A 177 -2.66 2.93 0.91
CA ASP A 177 -3.85 3.74 0.65
C ASP A 177 -4.06 4.71 1.82
N GLU A 178 -3.75 5.98 1.59
CA GLU A 178 -3.80 7.08 2.56
C GLU A 178 -3.08 6.77 3.90
N PRO A 179 -1.78 6.43 3.87
CA PRO A 179 -1.06 5.99 5.06
C PRO A 179 -1.00 7.05 6.16
N VAL A 180 -1.07 8.35 5.83
CA VAL A 180 -1.00 9.43 6.83
C VAL A 180 -2.35 10.06 7.17
N ALA A 181 -3.46 9.61 6.56
CA ALA A 181 -4.79 10.08 6.92
C ALA A 181 -5.10 9.80 8.41
N GLY A 182 -5.47 10.85 9.16
CA GLY A 182 -5.73 10.76 10.61
C GLY A 182 -4.50 10.52 11.49
N VAL A 183 -3.29 10.60 10.94
CA VAL A 183 -2.04 10.61 11.70
C VAL A 183 -1.75 12.03 12.15
N ASN A 184 -1.29 12.19 13.40
CA ASN A 184 -0.87 13.50 13.91
C ASN A 184 0.22 14.08 13.01
N PRO A 185 0.12 15.34 12.54
CA PRO A 185 1.09 15.98 11.64
C PRO A 185 2.54 15.86 12.10
N THR A 186 2.79 15.92 13.41
CA THR A 186 4.14 15.76 13.98
C THR A 186 4.74 14.37 13.78
N ARG A 187 3.92 13.37 13.44
CA ARG A 187 4.34 11.97 13.22
C ARG A 187 4.36 11.55 11.77
N VAL A 188 3.97 12.41 10.84
CA VAL A 188 3.98 12.12 9.40
C VAL A 188 5.38 11.74 8.92
N ASN A 189 6.41 12.44 9.42
CA ASN A 189 7.81 12.15 9.10
C ASN A 189 8.26 10.78 9.63
N GLU A 190 7.74 10.32 10.78
CA GLU A 190 8.03 8.98 11.32
C GLU A 190 7.51 7.89 10.36
N VAL A 191 6.32 8.09 9.78
CA VAL A 191 5.75 7.18 8.78
C VAL A 191 6.62 7.16 7.51
N ALA A 192 7.03 8.34 7.03
CA ALA A 192 7.92 8.43 5.86
C ALA A 192 9.25 7.69 6.10
N ASP A 193 9.85 7.84 7.28
CA ASP A 193 11.10 7.18 7.63
C ASP A 193 10.94 5.64 7.73
N ILE A 194 9.80 5.17 8.23
CA ILE A 194 9.50 3.74 8.24
C ILE A 194 9.39 3.20 6.80
N VAL A 195 8.67 3.90 5.92
CA VAL A 195 8.54 3.50 4.50
C VAL A 195 9.91 3.48 3.82
N ARG A 196 10.77 4.50 4.04
CA ARG A 196 12.15 4.52 3.50
C ARG A 196 12.97 3.32 3.98
N ARG A 197 12.93 3.01 5.29
CA ARG A 197 13.64 1.85 5.86
C ARG A 197 13.18 0.53 5.24
N VAL A 198 11.88 0.37 5.07
CA VAL A 198 11.31 -0.82 4.43
C VAL A 198 11.69 -0.87 2.95
N ASN A 199 11.63 0.27 2.23
CA ASN A 199 12.04 0.34 0.82
C ASN A 199 13.52 -0.03 0.64
N ALA A 200 14.39 0.38 1.57
CA ALA A 200 15.81 0.01 1.55
C ALA A 200 16.08 -1.50 1.62
N THR A 201 15.10 -2.30 2.04
CA THR A 201 15.14 -3.78 1.97
C THR A 201 14.82 -4.34 0.59
N GLY A 202 14.50 -3.49 -0.40
CA GLY A 202 14.17 -3.86 -1.78
C GLY A 202 12.67 -3.94 -2.08
N ILE A 203 11.80 -3.68 -1.10
CA ILE A 203 10.34 -3.65 -1.30
C ILE A 203 9.95 -2.36 -2.02
N SER A 204 9.14 -2.47 -3.08
CA SER A 204 8.61 -1.34 -3.84
C SER A 204 7.31 -0.82 -3.22
N PHE A 205 6.99 0.45 -3.46
CA PHE A 205 5.76 1.05 -2.96
C PHE A 205 4.99 1.78 -4.06
N LEU A 206 3.67 1.65 -4.02
CA LEU A 206 2.71 2.52 -4.70
C LEU A 206 1.86 3.19 -3.61
N ILE A 207 1.97 4.51 -3.47
CA ILE A 207 1.34 5.27 -2.38
C ILE A 207 0.25 6.15 -2.97
N VAL A 208 -0.99 5.94 -2.54
CA VAL A 208 -2.10 6.84 -2.85
C VAL A 208 -2.24 7.84 -1.71
N GLU A 209 -2.05 9.09 -2.01
CA GLU A 209 -2.12 10.18 -1.03
C GLU A 209 -2.56 11.48 -1.68
N HIS A 210 -3.17 12.33 -0.87
CA HIS A 210 -3.52 13.71 -1.25
C HIS A 210 -2.61 14.75 -0.58
N ASN A 211 -1.80 14.33 0.39
CA ASN A 211 -0.78 15.18 1.02
C ASN A 211 0.43 15.31 0.09
N VAL A 212 0.50 16.44 -0.62
CA VAL A 212 1.54 16.71 -1.63
C VAL A 212 2.93 16.79 -0.99
N GLU A 213 3.05 17.35 0.22
CA GLU A 213 4.33 17.46 0.92
C GLU A 213 4.88 16.09 1.31
N PHE A 214 4.03 15.20 1.82
CA PHE A 214 4.41 13.81 2.12
C PHE A 214 4.89 13.08 0.87
N ILE A 215 4.17 13.22 -0.25
CA ILE A 215 4.53 12.61 -1.54
C ILE A 215 5.85 13.19 -2.06
N ALA A 216 6.03 14.52 -2.02
CA ALA A 216 7.25 15.16 -2.48
C ALA A 216 8.49 14.77 -1.65
N ALA A 217 8.31 14.60 -0.33
CA ALA A 217 9.40 14.21 0.56
C ALA A 217 9.79 12.73 0.43
N LEU A 218 8.88 11.86 -0.04
CA LEU A 218 9.06 10.40 0.05
C LEU A 218 9.22 9.72 -1.30
N CYS A 219 8.51 10.17 -2.34
CA CYS A 219 8.40 9.47 -3.60
C CYS A 219 9.55 9.80 -4.57
N HIS A 220 10.04 8.79 -5.28
CA HIS A 220 11.01 8.96 -6.36
C HIS A 220 10.33 9.40 -7.67
N ARG A 221 9.08 8.98 -7.85
CA ARG A 221 8.23 9.25 -9.01
C ARG A 221 6.80 9.48 -8.58
N VAL A 222 6.09 10.34 -9.28
CA VAL A 222 4.68 10.66 -9.03
C VAL A 222 3.91 10.50 -10.34
N ILE A 223 2.73 9.90 -10.23
CA ILE A 223 1.75 9.73 -11.30
C ILE A 223 0.53 10.56 -10.89
N MET A 224 0.13 11.48 -11.75
CA MET A 224 -1.05 12.31 -11.54
C MET A 224 -2.22 11.78 -12.35
N PHE A 225 -3.36 11.59 -11.67
CA PHE A 225 -4.62 11.21 -12.29
C PHE A 225 -5.61 12.36 -12.28
N GLU A 226 -6.32 12.50 -13.39
CA GLU A 226 -7.45 13.41 -13.54
C GLU A 226 -8.54 12.74 -14.38
N GLN A 227 -9.80 12.84 -13.96
CA GLN A 227 -10.99 12.35 -14.68
C GLN A 227 -10.83 10.90 -15.23
N GLY A 228 -10.25 10.01 -14.44
CA GLY A 228 -10.05 8.61 -14.78
C GLY A 228 -8.84 8.33 -15.69
N ARG A 229 -8.02 9.32 -16.00
CA ARG A 229 -6.86 9.21 -16.88
C ARG A 229 -5.57 9.61 -16.19
N LYS A 230 -4.46 9.06 -16.68
CA LYS A 230 -3.15 9.59 -16.32
C LYS A 230 -2.93 10.94 -17.02
N LEU A 231 -2.82 12.01 -16.23
CA LEU A 231 -2.55 13.35 -16.75
C LEU A 231 -1.07 13.56 -17.06
N THR A 232 -0.21 13.22 -16.09
CA THR A 232 1.24 13.35 -16.23
C THR A 232 1.95 12.39 -15.27
N GLU A 233 3.25 12.20 -15.45
CA GLU A 233 4.12 11.49 -14.52
C GLU A 233 5.54 12.02 -14.60
N GLY A 234 6.25 12.03 -13.46
CA GLY A 234 7.61 12.53 -13.39
C GLY A 234 8.16 12.46 -11.97
N THR A 235 9.24 13.17 -11.70
CA THR A 235 9.68 13.46 -10.34
C THR A 235 8.66 14.34 -9.62
N PRO A 236 8.65 14.37 -8.27
CA PRO A 236 7.73 15.23 -7.52
C PRO A 236 7.79 16.70 -7.98
N ASP A 237 9.00 17.22 -8.26
CA ASP A 237 9.17 18.61 -8.70
C ASP A 237 8.66 18.85 -10.12
N GLU A 238 8.87 17.91 -11.05
CA GLU A 238 8.32 17.99 -12.42
C GLU A 238 6.80 18.03 -12.38
N VAL A 239 6.18 17.12 -11.63
CA VAL A 239 4.71 17.04 -11.52
C VAL A 239 4.15 18.27 -10.82
N ARG A 240 4.77 18.77 -9.76
CA ARG A 240 4.33 19.98 -9.04
C ARG A 240 4.36 21.23 -9.91
N ASN A 241 5.32 21.34 -10.83
CA ASN A 241 5.48 22.49 -11.71
C ASN A 241 4.77 22.34 -13.06
N ASP A 242 4.07 21.23 -13.32
CA ASP A 242 3.30 21.04 -14.55
C ASP A 242 2.05 21.93 -14.53
N PRO A 243 1.87 22.84 -15.53
CA PRO A 243 0.71 23.75 -15.58
C PRO A 243 -0.62 23.01 -15.56
N ARG A 244 -0.71 21.82 -16.15
CA ARG A 244 -1.92 21.00 -16.17
C ARG A 244 -2.30 20.50 -14.77
N VAL A 245 -1.30 20.21 -13.92
CA VAL A 245 -1.52 19.81 -12.54
C VAL A 245 -2.07 20.98 -11.73
N LEU A 246 -1.49 22.18 -11.90
CA LEU A 246 -1.97 23.38 -11.24
C LEU A 246 -3.43 23.69 -11.64
N GLU A 247 -3.77 23.58 -12.92
CA GLU A 247 -5.13 23.78 -13.43
C GLU A 247 -6.12 22.75 -12.84
N ALA A 248 -5.74 21.46 -12.77
CA ALA A 248 -6.57 20.40 -12.21
C ALA A 248 -6.91 20.61 -10.72
N TYR A 249 -5.99 21.22 -9.95
CA TYR A 249 -6.25 21.58 -8.55
C TYR A 249 -6.98 22.92 -8.39
N LEU A 250 -6.73 23.92 -9.26
CA LEU A 250 -7.39 25.23 -9.23
C LEU A 250 -8.84 25.17 -9.74
N GLY A 251 -9.17 24.19 -10.60
CA GLY A 251 -10.56 23.95 -11.05
C GLY A 251 -11.47 23.36 -9.98
N MET A 252 -10.93 22.99 -8.80
CA MET A 252 -11.72 22.52 -7.66
C MET A 252 -12.36 23.68 -6.91
N ALA A 253 -13.62 23.51 -6.46
CA ALA A 253 -14.31 24.52 -5.63
C ALA A 253 -13.51 24.77 -4.32
N PRO A 254 -13.52 26.01 -3.77
CA PRO A 254 -12.68 26.41 -2.62
C PRO A 254 -12.79 25.55 -1.36
N ALA A 255 -13.90 24.82 -1.18
CA ALA A 255 -14.12 23.94 -0.03
C ALA A 255 -13.27 22.66 -0.05
N GLU A 256 -12.82 22.21 -1.21
CA GLU A 256 -12.00 20.96 -1.33
C GLU A 256 -10.50 21.27 -1.35
N ALA A 257 -10.11 22.47 -1.81
CA ALA A 257 -8.72 22.91 -1.80
C ALA A 257 -8.20 23.22 -0.37
N ALA A 258 -9.09 23.63 0.55
CA ALA A 258 -8.72 23.94 1.94
C ALA A 258 -8.44 22.71 2.82
N ALA A 259 -8.85 21.51 2.41
CA ALA A 259 -8.56 20.28 3.14
C ALA A 259 -7.12 19.76 2.92
N GLY A 260 -6.41 20.29 1.90
CA GLY A 260 -5.02 19.93 1.60
C GLY A 260 -3.98 21.01 1.94
N ALA A 261 -4.41 22.20 2.36
CA ALA A 261 -3.53 23.30 2.71
C ALA A 261 -3.84 23.78 4.12
N VAL A 262 -3.27 23.11 5.11
CA VAL A 262 -3.12 23.69 6.46
C VAL A 262 -1.64 24.00 6.65
N PRO A 263 -1.30 25.25 7.06
CA PRO A 263 0.08 25.69 7.22
C PRO A 263 0.85 24.94 8.28
#